data_01c65d1d0fed44f79f7becd958d57b77
#
_entry.id   01c65d1d0fed44f79f7becd958d57b77
#
_cell.length_a   1.000
_cell.length_b   1.000
_cell.length_c   1.000
_cell.angle_alpha   90.00
_cell.angle_beta   90.00
_cell.angle_gamma   90.00
#
_symmetry.space_group_name_H-M   'P 1'
#
loop_
_entity.id
_entity.type
_entity.pdbx_description
1 polymer ?
#
loop_
_entity_poly.entity_id
_entity_poly.type
_entity_poly.pdbx_seq_one_letter_code
_entity_poly.pdbx_strand_id
1 'polypeptide(L)'
;ALCPSCRMALGVEHPDLHWYFPLARPKGVSGERLVGALEDARAKALAERRSEPIRASYDDELRGLYLGVVQNIRSRAYLRPTMANGQIFIVGDAEMLVSQEASQEAANALLKLLEEPPGASRFILTSSEPGRLLPTIRSRTVSIHLTPVPVADVEAFLVDGVSADPNEAAWAAALSQGAIGRALGFLSDGDAKGPLEALRRKAYVLVDAALSDSPVTGYSVALSYSPAGARKLMDLFAFVEEWLRDL
;
A
#
# COMPACT_ATOMS: atom_id res chain seq x y z
N ALA A 1 -23.79 13.63 -15.97
CA ALA A 1 -24.10 12.75 -14.83
C ALA A 1 -23.48 11.38 -15.07
N LEU A 2 -22.82 10.80 -14.06
CA LEU A 2 -22.26 9.46 -14.13
C LEU A 2 -23.37 8.40 -14.16
N CYS A 3 -23.22 7.37 -14.99
CA CYS A 3 -24.13 6.23 -15.00
C CYS A 3 -24.04 5.42 -13.68
N PRO A 4 -25.04 4.57 -13.33
CA PRO A 4 -25.00 3.77 -12.09
C PRO A 4 -23.74 2.91 -11.95
N SER A 5 -23.30 2.23 -13.00
CA SER A 5 -22.06 1.45 -13.01
C SER A 5 -20.82 2.32 -12.70
N CYS A 6 -20.72 3.50 -13.31
CA CYS A 6 -19.60 4.41 -13.03
C CYS A 6 -19.60 4.88 -11.57
N ARG A 7 -20.76 5.16 -10.99
CA ARG A 7 -20.87 5.55 -9.57
C ARG A 7 -20.43 4.42 -8.64
N MET A 8 -20.92 3.21 -8.90
CA MET A 8 -20.50 2.03 -8.12
C MET A 8 -19.00 1.73 -8.29
N ALA A 9 -18.44 1.91 -9.49
CA ALA A 9 -17.02 1.68 -9.73
C ALA A 9 -16.15 2.69 -8.98
N LEU A 10 -16.53 3.98 -8.97
CA LEU A 10 -15.83 5.01 -8.19
C LEU A 10 -15.92 4.79 -6.68
N GLY A 11 -17.06 4.28 -6.19
CA GLY A 11 -17.23 3.88 -4.80
C GLY A 11 -16.62 2.51 -4.46
N VAL A 12 -15.96 1.84 -5.43
CA VAL A 12 -15.41 0.47 -5.28
C VAL A 12 -16.50 -0.52 -4.80
N GLU A 13 -17.74 -0.32 -5.29
CA GLU A 13 -18.92 -1.12 -4.95
C GLU A 13 -19.46 -1.94 -6.13
N HIS A 14 -18.85 -1.77 -7.31
CA HIS A 14 -19.29 -2.49 -8.50
C HIS A 14 -19.04 -3.99 -8.34
N PRO A 15 -20.05 -4.88 -8.55
CA PRO A 15 -19.93 -6.32 -8.28
C PRO A 15 -18.90 -7.02 -9.16
N ASP A 16 -18.57 -6.46 -10.32
CA ASP A 16 -17.61 -7.02 -11.26
C ASP A 16 -16.23 -6.29 -11.19
N LEU A 17 -16.01 -5.45 -10.18
CA LEU A 17 -14.74 -4.82 -9.88
C LEU A 17 -14.24 -5.34 -8.54
N HIS A 18 -13.12 -6.05 -8.58
CA HIS A 18 -12.54 -6.71 -7.41
C HIS A 18 -11.17 -6.12 -7.11
N TRP A 19 -11.01 -5.51 -5.94
CA TRP A 19 -9.74 -4.96 -5.50
C TRP A 19 -9.15 -5.82 -4.40
N TYR A 20 -7.95 -6.36 -4.66
CA TYR A 20 -7.13 -7.13 -3.74
C TYR A 20 -5.86 -6.35 -3.44
N PHE A 21 -5.40 -6.43 -2.21
CA PHE A 21 -4.22 -5.72 -1.71
C PHE A 21 -3.63 -6.51 -0.55
N PRO A 22 -2.37 -6.22 -0.13
CA PRO A 22 -1.75 -6.91 0.99
C PRO A 22 -2.56 -6.80 2.26
N LEU A 23 -2.77 -7.92 2.92
CA LEU A 23 -3.52 -8.05 4.17
C LEU A 23 -2.61 -8.57 5.28
N ALA A 24 -2.92 -8.19 6.53
CA ALA A 24 -2.36 -8.86 7.69
C ALA A 24 -2.85 -10.31 7.75
N ARG A 25 -1.96 -11.22 8.15
CA ARG A 25 -2.35 -12.63 8.28
C ARG A 25 -3.26 -12.83 9.49
N PRO A 26 -4.49 -13.36 9.33
CA PRO A 26 -5.35 -13.67 10.46
C PRO A 26 -4.66 -14.64 11.44
N LYS A 27 -4.66 -14.29 12.73
CA LYS A 27 -4.00 -15.08 13.77
C LYS A 27 -4.83 -16.33 14.12
N GLY A 28 -4.16 -17.45 14.35
CA GLY A 28 -4.80 -18.68 14.80
C GLY A 28 -5.63 -19.41 13.73
N VAL A 29 -5.51 -19.00 12.45
CA VAL A 29 -6.26 -19.59 11.33
C VAL A 29 -5.31 -20.17 10.31
N SER A 30 -5.59 -21.39 9.83
CA SER A 30 -4.78 -22.10 8.84
C SER A 30 -5.65 -22.94 7.90
N GLY A 31 -5.06 -23.43 6.81
CA GLY A 31 -5.74 -24.29 5.83
C GLY A 31 -6.90 -23.59 5.14
N GLU A 32 -7.98 -24.31 4.87
CA GLU A 32 -9.15 -23.80 4.14
C GLU A 32 -9.84 -22.62 4.84
N ARG A 33 -9.82 -22.59 6.17
CA ARG A 33 -10.42 -21.48 6.95
C ARG A 33 -9.68 -20.16 6.73
N LEU A 34 -8.40 -20.21 6.36
CA LEU A 34 -7.61 -19.01 6.09
C LEU A 34 -8.14 -18.26 4.86
N VAL A 35 -8.63 -18.97 3.85
CA VAL A 35 -9.17 -18.37 2.62
C VAL A 35 -10.39 -17.50 2.95
N GLY A 36 -11.33 -18.02 3.74
CA GLY A 36 -12.50 -17.27 4.21
C GLY A 36 -12.11 -16.09 5.10
N ALA A 37 -11.22 -16.32 6.09
CA ALA A 37 -10.78 -15.27 6.99
C ALA A 37 -10.04 -14.12 6.26
N LEU A 38 -9.28 -14.42 5.19
CA LEU A 38 -8.66 -13.39 4.35
C LEU A 38 -9.70 -12.61 3.54
N GLU A 39 -10.76 -13.25 3.08
CA GLU A 39 -11.86 -12.55 2.39
C GLU A 39 -12.63 -11.63 3.33
N ASP A 40 -12.89 -12.06 4.56
CA ASP A 40 -13.52 -11.22 5.58
C ASP A 40 -12.64 -10.03 5.94
N ALA A 41 -11.34 -10.25 6.12
CA ALA A 41 -10.37 -9.19 6.38
C ALA A 41 -10.29 -8.20 5.20
N ARG A 42 -10.33 -8.71 3.94
CA ARG A 42 -10.38 -7.87 2.75
C ARG A 42 -11.65 -7.03 2.70
N ALA A 43 -12.80 -7.62 2.96
CA ALA A 43 -14.08 -6.92 2.95
C ALA A 43 -14.10 -5.78 3.97
N LYS A 44 -13.59 -6.02 5.19
CA LYS A 44 -13.45 -5.00 6.23
C LYS A 44 -12.51 -3.87 5.79
N ALA A 45 -11.30 -4.19 5.36
CA ALA A 45 -10.32 -3.20 4.92
C ALA A 45 -10.80 -2.43 3.68
N LEU A 46 -11.60 -3.05 2.80
CA LEU A 46 -12.19 -2.37 1.66
C LEU A 46 -13.27 -1.36 2.11
N ALA A 47 -14.07 -1.69 3.11
CA ALA A 47 -15.05 -0.76 3.68
C ALA A 47 -14.37 0.47 4.32
N GLU A 48 -13.26 0.26 5.02
CA GLU A 48 -12.43 1.35 5.56
C GLU A 48 -11.85 2.24 4.44
N ARG A 49 -11.32 1.64 3.36
CA ARG A 49 -10.79 2.38 2.20
C ARG A 49 -11.85 3.14 1.40
N ARG A 50 -13.12 2.74 1.45
CA ARG A 50 -14.21 3.48 0.83
C ARG A 50 -14.49 4.81 1.52
N SER A 51 -14.32 4.88 2.84
CA SER A 51 -14.48 6.14 3.58
C SER A 51 -13.30 7.08 3.38
N GLU A 52 -12.08 6.53 3.23
CA GLU A 52 -10.84 7.31 3.06
C GLU A 52 -9.97 6.70 1.93
N PRO A 53 -10.36 6.86 0.65
CA PRO A 53 -9.77 6.11 -0.45
C PRO A 53 -8.29 6.44 -0.73
N ILE A 54 -7.82 7.60 -0.33
CA ILE A 54 -6.47 8.10 -0.60
C ILE A 54 -5.55 7.94 0.62
N ARG A 55 -6.12 7.75 1.82
CA ARG A 55 -5.33 7.63 3.05
C ARG A 55 -4.59 6.30 3.11
N ALA A 56 -3.26 6.37 3.22
CA ALA A 56 -2.45 5.19 3.46
C ALA A 56 -2.53 4.76 4.94
N SER A 57 -2.54 3.44 5.19
CA SER A 57 -2.48 2.89 6.54
C SER A 57 -1.02 2.75 6.97
N TYR A 58 -0.67 3.32 8.10
CA TYR A 58 0.68 3.31 8.70
C TYR A 58 0.72 2.47 9.98
N ASP A 59 0.09 1.30 9.97
CA ASP A 59 0.14 0.35 11.08
C ASP A 59 1.40 -0.55 11.05
N ASP A 60 1.65 -1.27 12.16
CA ASP A 60 2.81 -2.16 12.33
C ASP A 60 2.61 -3.57 11.77
N GLU A 61 1.46 -3.86 11.19
CA GLU A 61 1.13 -5.21 10.76
C GLU A 61 1.90 -5.60 9.50
N LEU A 62 2.57 -6.74 9.56
CA LEU A 62 3.14 -7.37 8.38
C LEU A 62 2.02 -7.81 7.45
N ARG A 63 1.98 -7.21 6.27
CA ARG A 63 0.98 -7.49 5.24
C ARG A 63 1.60 -8.24 4.08
N GLY A 64 0.78 -9.05 3.40
CA GLY A 64 1.22 -9.78 2.22
C GLY A 64 0.04 -10.25 1.37
N LEU A 65 0.36 -10.64 0.15
CA LEU A 65 -0.57 -11.28 -0.76
C LEU A 65 -0.37 -12.80 -0.66
N TYR A 66 -1.13 -13.43 0.22
CA TYR A 66 -1.05 -14.86 0.52
C TYR A 66 -1.69 -15.71 -0.58
N LEU A 67 -1.33 -16.99 -0.64
CA LEU A 67 -1.94 -17.97 -1.57
C LEU A 67 -3.48 -17.97 -1.49
N GLY A 68 -4.04 -17.86 -0.28
CA GLY A 68 -5.50 -17.77 -0.10
C GLY A 68 -6.14 -16.58 -0.80
N VAL A 69 -5.45 -15.44 -0.92
CA VAL A 69 -5.93 -14.29 -1.70
C VAL A 69 -5.99 -14.64 -3.20
N VAL A 70 -4.95 -15.28 -3.73
CA VAL A 70 -4.92 -15.71 -5.14
C VAL A 70 -5.97 -16.78 -5.43
N GLN A 71 -6.23 -17.67 -4.48
CA GLN A 71 -7.32 -18.66 -4.59
C GLN A 71 -8.69 -17.97 -4.66
N ASN A 72 -8.92 -16.91 -3.86
CA ASN A 72 -10.14 -16.10 -3.93
C ASN A 72 -10.28 -15.41 -5.30
N ILE A 73 -9.19 -14.79 -5.79
CA ILE A 73 -9.16 -14.20 -7.14
C ILE A 73 -9.55 -15.24 -8.19
N ARG A 74 -8.90 -16.41 -8.14
CA ARG A 74 -9.18 -17.51 -9.08
C ARG A 74 -10.64 -17.94 -9.03
N SER A 75 -11.17 -18.20 -7.84
CA SER A 75 -12.57 -18.64 -7.69
C SER A 75 -13.54 -17.63 -8.29
N ARG A 76 -13.32 -16.33 -8.06
CA ARG A 76 -14.16 -15.26 -8.62
C ARG A 76 -14.00 -15.11 -10.13
N ALA A 77 -12.77 -15.21 -10.65
CA ALA A 77 -12.50 -15.03 -12.08
C ALA A 77 -13.20 -16.06 -12.96
N TYR A 78 -13.50 -17.26 -12.42
CA TYR A 78 -14.28 -18.28 -13.12
C TYR A 78 -15.81 -18.10 -13.03
N LEU A 79 -16.29 -17.15 -12.21
CA LEU A 79 -17.72 -16.83 -12.16
C LEU A 79 -18.10 -15.91 -13.34
N ARG A 80 -19.37 -15.93 -13.71
CA ARG A 80 -19.89 -15.00 -14.71
C ARG A 80 -19.97 -13.59 -14.12
N PRO A 81 -19.69 -12.54 -14.91
CA PRO A 81 -19.96 -11.17 -14.51
C PRO A 81 -21.44 -11.00 -14.11
N THR A 82 -21.69 -10.14 -13.13
CA THR A 82 -23.03 -9.91 -12.59
C THR A 82 -23.77 -8.81 -13.35
N MET A 83 -23.09 -7.72 -13.69
CA MET A 83 -23.69 -6.54 -14.32
C MET A 83 -22.98 -6.10 -15.59
N ALA A 84 -21.66 -6.31 -15.67
CA ALA A 84 -20.84 -5.89 -16.80
C ALA A 84 -20.61 -7.04 -17.81
N ASN A 85 -20.00 -6.71 -18.95
CA ASN A 85 -19.59 -7.71 -19.95
C ASN A 85 -18.30 -8.45 -19.58
N GLY A 86 -17.67 -8.11 -18.46
CA GLY A 86 -16.43 -8.70 -17.96
C GLY A 86 -16.15 -8.26 -16.53
N GLN A 87 -15.11 -8.85 -15.95
CA GLN A 87 -14.66 -8.56 -14.58
C GLN A 87 -13.29 -7.87 -14.60
N ILE A 88 -13.07 -6.99 -13.64
CA ILE A 88 -11.78 -6.33 -13.44
C ILE A 88 -11.24 -6.75 -12.07
N PHE A 89 -10.01 -7.24 -12.07
CA PHE A 89 -9.27 -7.61 -10.87
C PHE A 89 -8.10 -6.65 -10.71
N ILE A 90 -8.13 -5.83 -9.65
CA ILE A 90 -7.02 -4.95 -9.28
C ILE A 90 -6.24 -5.65 -8.17
N VAL A 91 -4.95 -5.85 -8.37
CA VAL A 91 -4.02 -6.41 -7.38
C VAL A 91 -3.02 -5.34 -7.01
N GLY A 92 -3.21 -4.73 -5.85
CA GLY A 92 -2.34 -3.69 -5.32
C GLY A 92 -1.07 -4.28 -4.72
N ASP A 93 0.05 -3.54 -4.84
CA ASP A 93 1.35 -3.89 -4.30
C ASP A 93 1.76 -5.34 -4.64
N ALA A 94 1.70 -5.65 -5.94
CA ALA A 94 1.88 -7.01 -6.45
C ALA A 94 3.28 -7.59 -6.17
N GLU A 95 4.29 -6.75 -5.88
CA GLU A 95 5.59 -7.17 -5.38
C GLU A 95 5.52 -7.91 -4.03
N MET A 96 4.45 -7.70 -3.25
CA MET A 96 4.22 -8.40 -1.98
C MET A 96 3.82 -9.87 -2.16
N LEU A 97 3.62 -10.33 -3.41
CA LEU A 97 3.48 -11.75 -3.75
C LEU A 97 4.77 -12.56 -3.54
N VAL A 98 5.93 -11.91 -3.44
CA VAL A 98 7.25 -12.56 -3.43
C VAL A 98 7.94 -12.53 -2.06
N SER A 99 7.45 -11.73 -1.12
CA SER A 99 8.18 -11.39 0.11
C SER A 99 8.10 -12.41 1.26
N GLN A 100 7.44 -13.56 1.09
CA GLN A 100 7.27 -14.54 2.18
C GLN A 100 7.50 -15.98 1.70
N GLU A 101 7.93 -16.88 2.59
CA GLU A 101 8.29 -18.27 2.26
C GLU A 101 7.20 -19.08 1.52
N ALA A 102 5.94 -18.72 1.68
CA ALA A 102 4.79 -19.30 0.95
C ALA A 102 4.42 -18.53 -0.34
N SER A 103 5.17 -17.53 -0.74
CA SER A 103 4.74 -16.55 -1.75
C SER A 103 5.08 -16.96 -3.18
N GLN A 104 6.04 -17.86 -3.40
CA GLN A 104 6.27 -18.41 -4.74
C GLN A 104 5.05 -19.21 -5.25
N GLU A 105 4.35 -19.89 -4.34
CA GLU A 105 3.12 -20.58 -4.69
C GLU A 105 2.01 -19.61 -5.08
N ALA A 106 1.86 -18.50 -4.35
CA ALA A 106 0.90 -17.46 -4.67
C ALA A 106 1.20 -16.80 -6.03
N ALA A 107 2.47 -16.46 -6.27
CA ALA A 107 2.90 -15.88 -7.53
C ALA A 107 2.70 -16.86 -8.70
N ASN A 108 3.05 -18.14 -8.54
CA ASN A 108 2.85 -19.16 -9.56
C ASN A 108 1.36 -19.42 -9.84
N ALA A 109 0.51 -19.34 -8.81
CA ALA A 109 -0.94 -19.47 -8.98
C ALA A 109 -1.53 -18.28 -9.76
N LEU A 110 -1.03 -17.05 -9.52
CA LEU A 110 -1.43 -15.87 -10.26
C LEU A 110 -0.96 -15.92 -11.72
N LEU A 111 0.24 -16.44 -11.99
CA LEU A 111 0.77 -16.59 -13.35
C LEU A 111 -0.19 -17.33 -14.27
N LYS A 112 -0.81 -18.42 -13.80
CA LYS A 112 -1.79 -19.18 -14.59
C LYS A 112 -3.02 -18.34 -14.97
N LEU A 113 -3.44 -17.43 -14.09
CA LEU A 113 -4.56 -16.52 -14.39
C LEU A 113 -4.17 -15.41 -15.38
N LEU A 114 -2.91 -15.00 -15.36
CA LEU A 114 -2.39 -13.98 -16.29
C LEU A 114 -2.11 -14.57 -17.67
N GLU A 115 -1.71 -15.83 -17.76
CA GLU A 115 -1.48 -16.55 -19.02
C GLU A 115 -2.81 -16.81 -19.77
N GLU A 116 -3.79 -17.31 -19.05
CA GLU A 116 -5.09 -17.70 -19.61
C GLU A 116 -6.22 -17.10 -18.74
N PRO A 117 -6.49 -15.77 -18.89
CA PRO A 117 -7.55 -15.13 -18.12
C PRO A 117 -8.91 -15.78 -18.42
N PRO A 118 -9.64 -16.26 -17.40
CA PRO A 118 -10.92 -16.89 -17.64
C PRO A 118 -11.97 -15.87 -18.12
N GLY A 119 -12.71 -16.24 -19.16
CA GLY A 119 -13.79 -15.43 -19.71
C GLY A 119 -13.32 -14.04 -20.16
N ALA A 120 -14.06 -12.99 -19.78
CA ALA A 120 -13.75 -11.59 -20.06
C ALA A 120 -13.07 -10.89 -18.85
N SER A 121 -12.25 -11.63 -18.10
CA SER A 121 -11.51 -11.07 -16.95
C SER A 121 -10.31 -10.26 -17.40
N ARG A 122 -10.06 -9.11 -16.73
CA ARG A 122 -8.91 -8.24 -16.94
C ARG A 122 -8.21 -8.05 -15.60
N PHE A 123 -6.87 -8.06 -15.63
CA PHE A 123 -6.03 -7.89 -14.44
C PHE A 123 -5.25 -6.59 -14.53
N ILE A 124 -5.29 -5.80 -13.46
CA ILE A 124 -4.48 -4.59 -13.26
C ILE A 124 -3.61 -4.85 -12.03
N LEU A 125 -2.31 -4.86 -12.22
CA LEU A 125 -1.35 -5.00 -11.14
C LEU A 125 -0.75 -3.62 -10.85
N THR A 126 -0.71 -3.21 -9.58
CA THR A 126 0.07 -2.03 -9.19
C THR A 126 1.33 -2.47 -8.44
N SER A 127 2.41 -1.71 -8.59
CA SER A 127 3.67 -1.96 -7.91
C SER A 127 4.45 -0.66 -7.76
N SER A 128 5.01 -0.43 -6.58
CA SER A 128 5.98 0.63 -6.32
C SER A 128 7.41 0.15 -6.60
N GLU A 129 7.65 -1.17 -6.57
CA GLU A 129 8.95 -1.80 -6.78
C GLU A 129 8.88 -2.84 -7.91
N PRO A 130 8.71 -2.43 -9.19
CA PRO A 130 8.53 -3.36 -10.30
C PRO A 130 9.73 -4.31 -10.50
N GLY A 131 10.91 -3.96 -9.99
CA GLY A 131 12.09 -4.81 -9.99
C GLY A 131 11.96 -6.05 -9.10
N ARG A 132 11.08 -6.02 -8.10
CA ARG A 132 10.79 -7.15 -7.20
C ARG A 132 9.73 -8.10 -7.72
N LEU A 133 8.98 -7.70 -8.75
CA LEU A 133 8.04 -8.61 -9.42
C LEU A 133 8.80 -9.72 -10.14
N LEU A 134 8.25 -10.94 -10.12
CA LEU A 134 8.80 -12.04 -10.89
C LEU A 134 8.93 -11.66 -12.36
N PRO A 135 10.06 -11.97 -13.02
CA PRO A 135 10.22 -11.73 -14.46
C PRO A 135 9.10 -12.35 -15.30
N THR A 136 8.57 -13.48 -14.85
CA THR A 136 7.46 -14.19 -15.47
C THR A 136 6.13 -13.43 -15.40
N ILE A 137 5.86 -12.65 -14.33
CA ILE A 137 4.71 -11.75 -14.24
C ILE A 137 4.93 -10.55 -15.17
N ARG A 138 6.13 -9.95 -15.13
CA ARG A 138 6.47 -8.80 -15.96
C ARG A 138 6.35 -9.07 -17.45
N SER A 139 6.75 -10.27 -17.91
CA SER A 139 6.67 -10.66 -19.33
C SER A 139 5.23 -10.84 -19.83
N ARG A 140 4.24 -10.97 -18.96
CA ARG A 140 2.82 -11.17 -19.28
C ARG A 140 1.95 -9.94 -19.02
N THR A 141 2.57 -8.83 -18.66
CA THR A 141 1.89 -7.56 -18.38
C THR A 141 2.43 -6.44 -19.25
N VAL A 142 1.56 -5.50 -19.58
CA VAL A 142 1.95 -4.25 -20.24
C VAL A 142 2.23 -3.23 -19.15
N SER A 143 3.47 -2.73 -19.10
CA SER A 143 3.88 -1.74 -18.09
C SER A 143 3.36 -0.35 -18.45
N ILE A 144 2.69 0.31 -17.50
CA ILE A 144 2.31 1.71 -17.57
C ILE A 144 3.01 2.43 -16.42
N HIS A 145 3.90 3.35 -16.73
CA HIS A 145 4.60 4.14 -15.73
C HIS A 145 3.76 5.36 -15.36
N LEU A 146 3.48 5.48 -14.04
CA LEU A 146 2.89 6.68 -13.47
C LEU A 146 4.02 7.57 -12.92
N THR A 147 4.10 8.79 -13.41
CA THR A 147 5.06 9.77 -12.90
C THR A 147 4.58 10.37 -11.59
N PRO A 148 5.50 10.76 -10.68
CA PRO A 148 5.13 11.52 -9.50
C PRO A 148 4.32 12.77 -9.85
N VAL A 149 3.36 13.12 -9.02
CA VAL A 149 2.57 14.35 -9.19
C VAL A 149 3.47 15.56 -8.87
N PRO A 150 3.43 16.64 -9.68
CA PRO A 150 4.17 17.87 -9.36
C PRO A 150 3.85 18.39 -7.97
N VAL A 151 4.86 18.92 -7.27
CA VAL A 151 4.70 19.41 -5.88
C VAL A 151 3.59 20.45 -5.77
N ALA A 152 3.50 21.37 -6.73
CA ALA A 152 2.46 22.39 -6.76
C ALA A 152 1.04 21.81 -6.86
N ASP A 153 0.86 20.72 -7.62
CA ASP A 153 -0.44 20.06 -7.76
C ASP A 153 -0.80 19.28 -6.49
N VAL A 154 0.20 18.68 -5.82
CA VAL A 154 -0.01 18.04 -4.50
C VAL A 154 -0.41 19.10 -3.46
N GLU A 155 0.30 20.24 -3.41
CA GLU A 155 -0.02 21.33 -2.49
C GLU A 155 -1.44 21.87 -2.73
N ALA A 156 -1.81 22.15 -3.99
CA ALA A 156 -3.14 22.59 -4.35
C ALA A 156 -4.21 21.59 -3.92
N PHE A 157 -3.98 20.28 -4.13
CA PHE A 157 -4.88 19.25 -3.66
C PHE A 157 -5.04 19.24 -2.13
N LEU A 158 -3.96 19.42 -1.37
CA LEU A 158 -4.03 19.45 0.09
C LEU A 158 -4.81 20.66 0.62
N VAL A 159 -4.62 21.84 -0.01
CA VAL A 159 -5.35 23.06 0.37
C VAL A 159 -6.81 22.97 -0.05
N ASP A 160 -7.09 22.69 -1.33
CA ASP A 160 -8.43 22.77 -1.90
C ASP A 160 -9.28 21.52 -1.62
N GLY A 161 -8.66 20.35 -1.61
CA GLY A 161 -9.35 19.07 -1.46
C GLY A 161 -9.49 18.58 -0.01
N VAL A 162 -8.52 18.93 0.85
CA VAL A 162 -8.48 18.45 2.24
C VAL A 162 -8.60 19.60 3.25
N SER A 163 -8.54 20.83 2.79
CA SER A 163 -8.58 22.06 3.63
C SER A 163 -7.44 22.12 4.65
N ALA A 164 -6.26 21.65 4.26
CA ALA A 164 -5.05 21.72 5.07
C ALA A 164 -4.57 23.19 5.20
N ASP A 165 -3.85 23.50 6.29
CA ASP A 165 -3.16 24.77 6.41
C ASP A 165 -2.15 24.95 5.27
N PRO A 166 -2.09 26.12 4.60
CA PRO A 166 -1.21 26.31 3.45
C PRO A 166 0.27 26.03 3.72
N ASN A 167 0.78 26.40 4.91
CA ASN A 167 2.19 26.15 5.25
C ASN A 167 2.45 24.66 5.48
N GLU A 168 1.51 23.98 6.13
CA GLU A 168 1.58 22.53 6.33
C GLU A 168 1.42 21.77 4.99
N ALA A 169 0.54 22.24 4.11
CA ALA A 169 0.34 21.67 2.78
C ALA A 169 1.60 21.80 1.92
N ALA A 170 2.22 22.98 1.85
CA ALA A 170 3.46 23.19 1.11
C ALA A 170 4.59 22.29 1.61
N TRP A 171 4.73 22.19 2.93
CA TRP A 171 5.74 21.34 3.54
C TRP A 171 5.46 19.84 3.30
N ALA A 172 4.23 19.37 3.50
CA ALA A 172 3.86 17.99 3.26
C ALA A 172 4.00 17.61 1.78
N ALA A 173 3.65 18.53 0.85
CA ALA A 173 3.83 18.34 -0.59
C ALA A 173 5.30 18.17 -0.96
N ALA A 174 6.20 18.99 -0.40
CA ALA A 174 7.64 18.88 -0.64
C ALA A 174 8.22 17.52 -0.19
N LEU A 175 7.76 16.99 0.94
CA LEU A 175 8.20 15.70 1.48
C LEU A 175 7.53 14.48 0.85
N SER A 176 6.46 14.70 0.08
CA SER A 176 5.64 13.61 -0.48
C SER A 176 6.29 12.83 -1.61
N GLN A 177 7.33 13.38 -2.24
CA GLN A 177 7.90 12.85 -3.48
C GLN A 177 6.86 12.67 -4.59
N GLY A 178 5.83 13.51 -4.61
CA GLY A 178 4.74 13.47 -5.58
C GLY A 178 3.70 12.39 -5.33
N ALA A 179 3.69 11.77 -4.16
CA ALA A 179 2.69 10.78 -3.75
C ALA A 179 1.65 11.41 -2.81
N ILE A 180 0.43 11.65 -3.29
CA ILE A 180 -0.65 12.31 -2.52
C ILE A 180 -0.93 11.56 -1.20
N GLY A 181 -1.02 10.22 -1.23
CA GLY A 181 -1.23 9.43 -0.02
C GLY A 181 -0.11 9.59 1.02
N ARG A 182 1.14 9.79 0.57
CA ARG A 182 2.27 10.10 1.44
C ARG A 182 2.16 11.52 2.01
N ALA A 183 1.76 12.50 1.21
CA ALA A 183 1.52 13.86 1.67
C ALA A 183 0.50 13.90 2.81
N LEU A 184 -0.61 13.20 2.67
CA LEU A 184 -1.64 13.07 3.71
C LEU A 184 -1.11 12.46 5.02
N GLY A 185 -0.10 11.58 4.95
CA GLY A 185 0.54 10.98 6.12
C GLY A 185 1.39 11.95 6.93
N PHE A 186 1.77 13.10 6.37
CA PHE A 186 2.49 14.15 7.07
C PHE A 186 1.56 15.15 7.77
N LEU A 187 0.31 15.30 7.29
CA LEU A 187 -0.63 16.27 7.84
C LEU A 187 -1.01 15.93 9.29
N SER A 188 -1.14 16.97 10.08
CA SER A 188 -1.62 16.87 11.47
C SER A 188 -3.12 16.57 11.52
N ASP A 189 -3.54 15.86 12.56
CA ASP A 189 -4.94 15.62 12.88
C ASP A 189 -5.22 16.26 14.25
N GLY A 190 -5.74 17.47 14.24
CA GLY A 190 -5.84 18.30 15.42
C GLY A 190 -4.47 18.57 16.05
N ASP A 191 -4.32 18.25 17.34
CA ASP A 191 -3.06 18.40 18.08
C ASP A 191 -2.04 17.28 17.79
N ALA A 192 -2.47 16.20 17.14
CA ALA A 192 -1.60 15.06 16.83
C ALA A 192 -0.86 15.29 15.50
N LYS A 193 0.45 15.07 15.52
CA LYS A 193 1.25 15.08 14.29
C LYS A 193 0.92 13.90 13.42
N GLY A 194 0.99 14.11 12.11
CA GLY A 194 0.82 13.04 11.14
C GLY A 194 1.77 11.86 11.39
N PRO A 195 1.34 10.64 11.08
CA PRO A 195 2.10 9.43 11.38
C PRO A 195 3.48 9.42 10.70
N LEU A 196 3.60 9.96 9.49
CA LEU A 196 4.89 10.06 8.79
C LEU A 196 5.79 11.15 9.40
N GLU A 197 5.22 12.27 9.83
CA GLU A 197 6.00 13.29 10.53
C GLU A 197 6.54 12.77 11.85
N ALA A 198 5.75 12.05 12.61
CA ALA A 198 6.20 11.44 13.85
C ALA A 198 7.36 10.46 13.61
N LEU A 199 7.30 9.70 12.51
CA LEU A 199 8.35 8.75 12.13
C LEU A 199 9.61 9.48 11.63
N ARG A 200 9.46 10.51 10.79
CA ARG A 200 10.55 11.34 10.29
C ARG A 200 11.34 12.01 11.43
N ARG A 201 10.65 12.51 12.45
CA ARG A 201 11.29 13.08 13.65
C ARG A 201 12.07 12.05 14.44
N LYS A 202 11.56 10.82 14.54
CA LYS A 202 12.29 9.72 15.18
C LYS A 202 13.58 9.40 14.39
N ALA A 203 13.50 9.36 13.06
CA ALA A 203 14.67 9.16 12.21
C ALA A 203 15.71 10.26 12.42
N TYR A 204 15.28 11.51 12.49
CA TYR A 204 16.17 12.64 12.79
C TYR A 204 16.93 12.45 14.11
N VAL A 205 16.23 12.05 15.17
CA VAL A 205 16.87 11.80 16.48
C VAL A 205 17.94 10.70 16.39
N LEU A 206 17.72 9.67 15.55
CA LEU A 206 18.71 8.63 15.33
C LEU A 206 19.95 9.15 14.59
N VAL A 207 19.73 9.93 13.53
CA VAL A 207 20.83 10.53 12.75
C VAL A 207 21.63 11.51 13.61
N ASP A 208 20.95 12.40 14.33
CA ASP A 208 21.57 13.37 15.23
C ASP A 208 22.40 12.68 16.33
N ALA A 209 21.85 11.62 16.93
CA ALA A 209 22.57 10.82 17.92
C ALA A 209 23.78 10.07 17.32
N ALA A 210 23.67 9.60 16.08
CA ALA A 210 24.77 8.92 15.39
C ALA A 210 25.90 9.86 14.99
N LEU A 211 25.58 11.14 14.71
CA LEU A 211 26.55 12.19 14.38
C LEU A 211 27.11 12.88 15.61
N SER A 212 26.57 12.62 16.81
CA SER A 212 27.06 13.21 18.06
C SER A 212 28.43 12.63 18.44
N ASP A 213 29.28 13.47 19.07
CA ASP A 213 30.60 13.05 19.59
C ASP A 213 30.50 12.10 20.80
N SER A 214 29.30 11.84 21.30
CA SER A 214 29.04 11.00 22.47
C SER A 214 28.53 9.61 22.10
N PRO A 215 29.38 8.55 22.19
CA PRO A 215 28.94 7.18 21.96
C PRO A 215 27.79 6.73 22.89
N VAL A 216 27.73 7.29 24.09
CA VAL A 216 26.68 6.99 25.08
C VAL A 216 25.32 7.48 24.60
N THR A 217 25.27 8.66 23.97
CA THR A 217 24.04 9.20 23.37
C THR A 217 23.52 8.30 22.26
N GLY A 218 24.39 7.93 21.31
CA GLY A 218 24.05 7.01 20.22
C GLY A 218 23.51 5.67 20.73
N TYR A 219 24.19 5.08 21.72
CA TYR A 219 23.79 3.79 22.30
C TYR A 219 22.45 3.89 23.05
N SER A 220 22.24 4.95 23.86
CA SER A 220 20.99 5.15 24.60
C SER A 220 19.78 5.34 23.68
N VAL A 221 19.96 6.09 22.59
CA VAL A 221 18.92 6.29 21.59
C VAL A 221 18.63 4.95 20.85
N ALA A 222 19.65 4.22 20.44
CA ALA A 222 19.47 2.92 19.77
C ALA A 222 18.71 1.90 20.65
N LEU A 223 18.99 1.85 21.97
CA LEU A 223 18.29 0.99 22.92
C LEU A 223 16.82 1.39 23.15
N SER A 224 16.47 2.65 22.89
CA SER A 224 15.07 3.10 23.02
C SER A 224 14.15 2.56 21.93
N TYR A 225 14.73 2.05 20.83
CA TYR A 225 13.97 1.47 19.75
C TYR A 225 13.77 -0.03 19.98
N SER A 226 12.51 -0.42 20.19
CA SER A 226 12.15 -1.83 20.28
C SER A 226 12.13 -2.48 18.88
N PRO A 227 12.74 -3.67 18.70
CA PRO A 227 12.68 -4.42 17.44
C PRO A 227 11.30 -5.01 17.13
N ALA A 228 10.27 -4.69 17.93
CA ALA A 228 8.95 -5.32 17.87
C ALA A 228 8.12 -5.00 16.62
N GLY A 229 8.57 -4.13 15.71
CA GLY A 229 7.84 -3.78 14.50
C GLY A 229 8.77 -3.70 13.29
N ALA A 230 9.02 -4.83 12.61
CA ALA A 230 9.93 -4.87 11.45
C ALA A 230 9.55 -3.85 10.36
N ARG A 231 8.26 -3.61 10.13
CA ARG A 231 7.80 -2.63 9.13
C ARG A 231 8.11 -1.20 9.55
N LYS A 232 7.78 -0.80 10.78
CA LYS A 232 8.13 0.53 11.30
C LYS A 232 9.63 0.78 11.29
N LEU A 233 10.42 -0.26 11.51
CA LEU A 233 11.87 -0.15 11.44
C LEU A 233 12.34 0.11 9.99
N MET A 234 11.75 -0.55 9.01
CA MET A 234 12.05 -0.31 7.59
C MET A 234 11.63 1.09 7.15
N ASP A 235 10.43 1.53 7.54
CA ASP A 235 9.96 2.88 7.25
C ASP A 235 10.81 3.94 7.96
N LEU A 236 11.28 3.67 9.19
CA LEU A 236 12.22 4.51 9.91
C LEU A 236 13.57 4.63 9.18
N PHE A 237 14.12 3.51 8.71
CA PHE A 237 15.37 3.51 7.95
C PHE A 237 15.24 4.21 6.60
N ALA A 238 14.10 4.18 5.96
CA ALA A 238 13.86 4.96 4.74
C ALA A 238 13.99 6.48 5.03
N PHE A 239 13.46 6.96 6.16
CA PHE A 239 13.67 8.35 6.57
C PHE A 239 15.10 8.64 7.02
N VAL A 240 15.80 7.71 7.64
CA VAL A 240 17.23 7.86 7.93
C VAL A 240 18.03 8.00 6.65
N GLU A 241 17.73 7.21 5.63
CA GLU A 241 18.36 7.30 4.31
C GLU A 241 18.07 8.66 3.63
N GLU A 242 16.83 9.16 3.72
CA GLU A 242 16.48 10.50 3.23
C GLU A 242 17.31 11.59 3.93
N TRP A 243 17.40 11.57 5.26
CA TRP A 243 18.20 12.51 6.02
C TRP A 243 19.70 12.47 5.68
N LEU A 244 20.26 11.25 5.49
CA LEU A 244 21.66 11.08 5.14
C LEU A 244 21.98 11.54 3.70
N ARG A 245 20.98 11.56 2.82
CA ARG A 245 21.13 12.06 1.45
C ARG A 245 21.17 13.59 1.40
N ASP A 246 20.53 14.24 2.36
CA ASP A 246 20.43 15.71 2.46
C ASP A 246 21.62 16.34 3.23
N LEU A 247 22.50 15.52 3.82
CA LEU A 247 23.76 15.93 4.49
C LEU A 247 24.90 16.05 3.47
#